data_8b4dbb6412e34d40c70f5ae69f743ae8
#
_entry.id   8b4dbb6412e34d40c70f5ae69f743ae8
#
_cell.length_a   1.000
_cell.length_b   1.000
_cell.length_c   1.000
_cell.angle_alpha   90.00
_cell.angle_beta   90.00
_cell.angle_gamma   90.00
#
_symmetry.space_group_name_H-M   'P 1'
#
loop_
_entity.id
_entity.type
_entity.pdbx_description
1 polymer ?
#
loop_
_entity_poly.entity_id
_entity_poly.type
_entity_poly.pdbx_seq_one_letter_code
_entity_poly.pdbx_strand_id
1 'polypeptide(L)'
;MLTKLLPDQVAKFWDIIKFAVEESLPPIIGENPDKMNRILSSILSGKTQCWASYRRDGENTTFEGIALTKVIYDDASDTRNLLIYTVYAYNISAKESWVDGLLSVVKYAAAQKCSQIVSYTSEPYLVKKAKALGANTDFTFVPFNVADVCKTVANL
;
A
#
# COMPACT_ATOMS: atom_id res chain seq x y z
N MET A 1 15.35 5.52 4.83
CA MET A 1 14.51 4.88 5.85
C MET A 1 13.07 5.28 5.64
N LEU A 2 12.16 4.33 5.73
CA LEU A 2 10.73 4.59 5.59
C LEU A 2 10.14 5.06 6.92
N THR A 3 9.48 6.21 6.92
CA THR A 3 8.94 6.86 8.12
C THR A 3 7.43 7.05 7.95
N LYS A 4 6.68 6.73 9.01
CA LYS A 4 5.24 7.03 9.03
C LYS A 4 5.03 8.54 9.17
N LEU A 5 4.27 9.12 8.24
CA LEU A 5 3.98 10.54 8.25
C LEU A 5 2.88 10.87 9.27
N LEU A 6 3.02 12.03 9.89
CA LEU A 6 1.98 12.63 10.73
C LEU A 6 0.91 13.28 9.86
N PRO A 7 -0.33 13.44 10.36
CA PRO A 7 -1.43 14.07 9.60
C PRO A 7 -1.05 15.43 8.99
N ASP A 8 -0.36 16.29 9.72
CA ASP A 8 0.06 17.60 9.22
C ASP A 8 1.06 17.49 8.05
N GLN A 9 1.94 16.49 8.10
CA GLN A 9 2.88 16.21 7.01
C GLN A 9 2.15 15.69 5.78
N VAL A 10 1.16 14.83 5.96
CA VAL A 10 0.32 14.33 4.87
C VAL A 10 -0.43 15.48 4.21
N ALA A 11 -1.04 16.36 4.99
CA ALA A 11 -1.75 17.53 4.48
C ALA A 11 -0.82 18.46 3.68
N LYS A 12 0.38 18.72 4.21
CA LYS A 12 1.38 19.58 3.56
C LYS A 12 1.87 19.03 2.21
N PHE A 13 2.04 17.72 2.10
CA PHE A 13 2.60 17.07 0.91
C PHE A 13 1.54 16.30 0.10
N TRP A 14 0.27 16.59 0.30
CA TRP A 14 -0.81 15.81 -0.29
C TRP A 14 -0.74 15.74 -1.82
N ASP A 15 -0.38 16.78 -2.51
CA ASP A 15 -0.31 16.76 -3.98
C ASP A 15 0.70 15.71 -4.48
N ILE A 16 1.86 15.60 -3.83
CA ILE A 16 2.88 14.60 -4.15
C ILE A 16 2.40 13.20 -3.78
N ILE A 17 1.84 13.05 -2.59
CA ILE A 17 1.31 11.77 -2.08
C ILE A 17 0.16 11.28 -2.97
N LYS A 18 -0.76 12.17 -3.32
CA LYS A 18 -1.90 11.88 -4.18
C LYS A 18 -1.46 11.30 -5.52
N PHE A 19 -0.49 11.93 -6.18
CA PHE A 19 0.06 11.44 -7.43
C PHE A 19 0.63 10.03 -7.28
N ALA A 20 1.47 9.79 -6.28
CA ALA A 20 2.07 8.48 -6.03
C ALA A 20 1.02 7.40 -5.76
N VAL A 21 -0.01 7.73 -5.00
CA VAL A 21 -1.10 6.81 -4.70
C VAL A 21 -1.94 6.50 -5.93
N GLU A 22 -2.32 7.52 -6.72
CA GLU A 22 -3.08 7.32 -7.96
C GLU A 22 -2.34 6.39 -8.94
N GLU A 23 -1.03 6.55 -9.06
CA GLU A 23 -0.19 5.72 -9.95
C GLU A 23 0.00 4.27 -9.47
N SER A 24 -0.30 3.98 -8.21
CA SER A 24 -0.03 2.68 -7.59
C SER A 24 -1.24 2.00 -6.96
N LEU A 25 -2.47 2.46 -7.27
CA LEU A 25 -3.68 1.85 -6.73
C LEU A 25 -3.78 0.36 -7.07
N PRO A 26 -4.10 -0.50 -6.10
CA PRO A 26 -4.24 -1.92 -6.35
C PRO A 26 -5.53 -2.22 -7.14
N PRO A 27 -5.59 -3.38 -7.84
CA PRO A 27 -6.73 -3.73 -8.69
C PRO A 27 -8.04 -3.94 -7.94
N ILE A 28 -8.01 -4.05 -6.63
CA ILE A 28 -9.20 -4.17 -5.77
C ILE A 28 -10.00 -2.86 -5.67
N ILE A 29 -9.39 -1.73 -6.02
CA ILE A 29 -10.03 -0.42 -5.92
C ILE A 29 -10.99 -0.23 -7.09
N GLY A 30 -12.28 -0.03 -6.76
CA GLY A 30 -13.29 0.34 -7.73
C GLY A 30 -13.20 1.81 -8.16
N GLU A 31 -14.00 2.16 -9.17
CA GLU A 31 -14.10 3.52 -9.67
C GLU A 31 -15.09 4.33 -8.81
N ASN A 32 -14.61 5.46 -8.28
CA ASN A 32 -15.40 6.44 -7.55
C ASN A 32 -14.73 7.81 -7.73
N PRO A 33 -15.48 8.87 -8.13
CA PRO A 33 -14.91 10.22 -8.28
C PRO A 33 -14.25 10.76 -7.01
N ASP A 34 -14.72 10.34 -5.85
CA ASP A 34 -14.21 10.78 -4.54
C ASP A 34 -13.16 9.86 -3.94
N LYS A 35 -12.67 8.86 -4.67
CA LYS A 35 -11.76 7.86 -4.11
C LYS A 35 -10.51 8.47 -3.44
N MET A 36 -9.91 9.49 -4.03
CA MET A 36 -8.72 10.12 -3.46
C MET A 36 -9.04 10.94 -2.20
N ASN A 37 -10.18 11.62 -2.16
CA ASN A 37 -10.64 12.29 -0.94
C ASN A 37 -10.96 11.31 0.19
N ARG A 38 -11.51 10.16 -0.15
CA ARG A 38 -11.77 9.07 0.81
C ARG A 38 -10.48 8.48 1.37
N ILE A 39 -9.48 8.29 0.52
CA ILE A 39 -8.14 7.83 0.94
C ILE A 39 -7.52 8.87 1.88
N LEU A 40 -7.54 10.15 1.53
CA LEU A 40 -7.04 11.21 2.39
C LEU A 40 -7.73 11.21 3.75
N SER A 41 -9.05 11.15 3.78
CA SER A 41 -9.82 11.08 5.03
C SER A 41 -9.42 9.86 5.88
N SER A 42 -9.20 8.73 5.25
CA SER A 42 -8.75 7.51 5.93
C SER A 42 -7.35 7.66 6.54
N ILE A 43 -6.46 8.36 5.84
CA ILE A 43 -5.11 8.65 6.36
C ILE A 43 -5.19 9.62 7.53
N LEU A 44 -5.93 10.72 7.40
CA LEU A 44 -6.06 11.73 8.44
C LEU A 44 -6.75 11.20 9.71
N SER A 45 -7.66 10.24 9.57
CA SER A 45 -8.32 9.58 10.71
C SER A 45 -7.51 8.45 11.35
N GLY A 46 -6.34 8.11 10.79
CA GLY A 46 -5.47 7.04 11.29
C GLY A 46 -5.87 5.62 10.89
N LYS A 47 -6.93 5.44 10.10
CA LYS A 47 -7.34 4.12 9.58
C LYS A 47 -6.36 3.57 8.56
N THR A 48 -5.74 4.46 7.79
CA THR A 48 -4.69 4.15 6.82
C THR A 48 -3.42 4.88 7.21
N GLN A 49 -2.28 4.21 7.20
CA GLN A 49 -0.99 4.80 7.49
C GLN A 49 -0.32 5.21 6.19
N CYS A 50 0.23 6.41 6.16
CA CYS A 50 1.06 6.90 5.05
C CYS A 50 2.52 6.88 5.47
N TRP A 51 3.34 6.27 4.64
CA TRP A 51 4.78 6.14 4.84
C TRP A 51 5.52 6.83 3.71
N ALA A 52 6.60 7.51 4.05
CA ALA A 52 7.47 8.13 3.06
C ALA A 52 8.94 7.83 3.34
N SER A 53 9.67 7.58 2.28
CA SER A 53 11.12 7.68 2.24
C SER A 53 11.49 8.97 1.54
N TYR A 54 12.30 9.81 2.19
CA TYR A 54 12.68 11.10 1.65
C TYR A 54 14.07 11.53 2.14
N ARG A 55 14.68 12.40 1.36
CA ARG A 55 15.91 13.10 1.73
C ARG A 55 15.62 14.57 1.93
N ARG A 56 16.28 15.16 2.92
CA ARG A 56 16.31 16.60 3.12
C ARG A 56 17.66 17.15 2.71
N ASP A 57 17.62 18.20 1.90
CA ASP A 57 18.78 18.94 1.46
C ASP A 57 18.51 20.43 1.71
N GLY A 58 18.93 20.91 2.89
CA GLY A 58 18.53 22.22 3.39
C GLY A 58 17.02 22.31 3.63
N GLU A 59 16.36 23.24 2.96
CA GLU A 59 14.89 23.41 3.03
C GLU A 59 14.14 22.51 2.01
N ASN A 60 14.87 21.85 1.11
CA ASN A 60 14.30 21.02 0.07
C ASN A 60 14.06 19.60 0.58
N THR A 61 12.86 19.06 0.30
CA THR A 61 12.50 17.67 0.56
C THR A 61 12.32 16.95 -0.77
N THR A 62 13.07 15.87 -0.97
CA THR A 62 12.94 15.00 -2.13
C THR A 62 12.39 13.65 -1.70
N PHE A 63 11.21 13.28 -2.21
CA PHE A 63 10.60 11.99 -1.94
C PHE A 63 11.24 10.89 -2.79
N GLU A 64 11.53 9.76 -2.16
CA GLU A 64 12.08 8.58 -2.81
C GLU A 64 11.05 7.48 -2.98
N GLY A 65 10.08 7.41 -2.08
CA GLY A 65 8.99 6.44 -2.13
C GLY A 65 7.85 6.80 -1.20
N ILE A 66 6.66 6.31 -1.55
CA ILE A 66 5.43 6.44 -0.76
C ILE A 66 4.81 5.05 -0.65
N ALA A 67 4.32 4.72 0.54
CA ALA A 67 3.53 3.52 0.76
C ALA A 67 2.32 3.83 1.65
N LEU A 68 1.22 3.14 1.40
CA LEU A 68 0.06 3.14 2.30
C LEU A 68 -0.12 1.75 2.88
N THR A 69 -0.43 1.70 4.17
CA THR A 69 -0.77 0.46 4.86
C THR A 69 -2.09 0.60 5.60
N LYS A 70 -2.72 -0.53 5.84
CA LYS A 70 -3.99 -0.60 6.56
C LYS A 70 -4.04 -1.90 7.37
N VAL A 71 -4.44 -1.81 8.64
CA VAL A 71 -4.71 -3.00 9.43
C VAL A 71 -6.08 -3.54 9.04
N ILE A 72 -6.13 -4.80 8.63
CA ILE A 72 -7.36 -5.52 8.32
C ILE A 72 -7.55 -6.66 9.34
N TYR A 73 -8.80 -6.90 9.70
CA TYR A 73 -9.20 -7.90 10.70
C TYR A 73 -9.86 -9.10 10.02
N ASP A 74 -9.46 -10.30 10.44
CA ASP A 74 -10.10 -11.54 10.02
C ASP A 74 -10.92 -12.13 11.16
N ASP A 75 -12.23 -12.14 10.98
CA ASP A 75 -13.18 -12.64 11.99
C ASP A 75 -13.04 -14.14 12.25
N ALA A 76 -12.68 -14.91 11.21
CA ALA A 76 -12.64 -16.37 11.33
C ALA A 76 -11.51 -16.85 12.24
N SER A 77 -10.38 -16.18 12.21
CA SER A 77 -9.19 -16.52 13.00
C SER A 77 -8.95 -15.60 14.18
N ASP A 78 -9.75 -14.53 14.32
CA ASP A 78 -9.53 -13.47 15.32
C ASP A 78 -8.11 -12.88 15.22
N THR A 79 -7.63 -12.68 13.99
CA THR A 79 -6.30 -12.18 13.72
C THR A 79 -6.33 -10.86 12.94
N ARG A 80 -5.23 -10.13 13.03
CA ARG A 80 -4.99 -8.90 12.26
C ARG A 80 -3.94 -9.15 11.21
N ASN A 81 -4.14 -8.56 10.04
CA ASN A 81 -3.15 -8.52 8.98
C ASN A 81 -2.83 -7.06 8.63
N LEU A 82 -1.57 -6.78 8.32
CA LEU A 82 -1.21 -5.50 7.76
C LEU A 82 -1.24 -5.59 6.24
N LEU A 83 -2.18 -4.88 5.63
CA LEU A 83 -2.25 -4.77 4.18
C LEU A 83 -1.33 -3.64 3.72
N ILE A 84 -0.36 -3.96 2.88
CA ILE A 84 0.35 -2.95 2.08
C ILE A 84 -0.57 -2.63 0.90
N TYR A 85 -1.19 -1.46 0.98
CA TYR A 85 -2.24 -1.02 0.08
C TYR A 85 -1.69 -0.48 -1.24
N THR A 86 -0.67 0.37 -1.16
CA THR A 86 0.07 0.89 -2.31
C THR A 86 1.55 0.99 -1.99
N VAL A 87 2.37 0.87 -3.01
CA VAL A 87 3.80 1.19 -2.96
C VAL A 87 4.18 1.89 -4.24
N TYR A 88 4.77 3.06 -4.13
CA TYR A 88 5.28 3.85 -5.25
C TYR A 88 6.73 4.25 -4.99
N ALA A 89 7.61 4.00 -5.95
CA ALA A 89 9.00 4.44 -5.91
C ALA A 89 9.25 5.47 -7.01
N TYR A 90 9.74 6.63 -6.62
CA TYR A 90 10.10 7.69 -7.57
C TYR A 90 11.40 7.37 -8.32
N ASN A 91 12.26 6.53 -7.73
CA ASN A 91 13.53 6.13 -8.32
C ASN A 91 13.82 4.65 -8.03
N ILE A 92 14.06 3.88 -9.10
CA ILE A 92 14.28 2.42 -9.04
C ILE A 92 15.68 2.06 -8.47
N SER A 93 16.59 3.02 -8.38
CA SER A 93 17.99 2.75 -8.00
C SER A 93 18.22 2.42 -6.53
N ALA A 94 17.20 2.49 -5.69
CA ALA A 94 17.31 2.26 -4.25
C ALA A 94 16.94 0.82 -3.85
N LYS A 95 17.62 -0.18 -4.44
CA LYS A 95 17.38 -1.61 -4.09
C LYS A 95 17.61 -1.92 -2.61
N GLU A 96 18.52 -1.22 -1.94
CA GLU A 96 18.82 -1.40 -0.52
C GLU A 96 17.74 -0.79 0.38
N SER A 97 17.08 0.27 -0.07
CA SER A 97 16.02 0.94 0.71
C SER A 97 14.73 0.11 0.84
N TRP A 98 14.51 -0.87 -0.02
CA TRP A 98 13.36 -1.78 0.08
C TRP A 98 13.41 -2.65 1.32
N VAL A 99 14.58 -3.18 1.67
CA VAL A 99 14.74 -4.00 2.88
C VAL A 99 14.53 -3.15 4.12
N ASP A 100 15.12 -1.97 4.16
CA ASP A 100 14.94 -1.04 5.28
C ASP A 100 13.49 -0.57 5.41
N GLY A 101 12.84 -0.30 4.27
CA GLY A 101 11.42 0.05 4.24
C GLY A 101 10.54 -1.09 4.76
N LEU A 102 10.79 -2.31 4.31
CA LEU A 102 10.08 -3.49 4.79
C LEU A 102 10.29 -3.71 6.29
N LEU A 103 11.50 -3.52 6.81
CA LEU A 103 11.78 -3.63 8.25
C LEU A 103 10.95 -2.65 9.08
N SER A 104 10.76 -1.42 8.61
CA SER A 104 9.92 -0.42 9.28
C SER A 104 8.47 -0.88 9.34
N VAL A 105 7.95 -1.41 8.24
CA VAL A 105 6.59 -1.95 8.13
C VAL A 105 6.42 -3.20 9.00
N VAL A 106 7.40 -4.11 9.03
CA VAL A 106 7.39 -5.31 9.88
C VAL A 106 7.34 -4.94 11.35
N LYS A 107 8.16 -3.99 11.79
CA LYS A 107 8.15 -3.50 13.18
C LYS A 107 6.79 -2.92 13.56
N TYR A 108 6.18 -2.15 12.65
CA TYR A 108 4.84 -1.63 12.88
C TYR A 108 3.79 -2.74 12.95
N ALA A 109 3.82 -3.71 12.02
CA ALA A 109 2.91 -4.85 12.03
C ALA A 109 3.01 -5.63 13.36
N ALA A 110 4.21 -5.88 13.84
CA ALA A 110 4.44 -6.54 15.12
C ALA A 110 3.87 -5.73 16.29
N ALA A 111 4.10 -4.40 16.31
CA ALA A 111 3.55 -3.51 17.32
C ALA A 111 2.01 -3.47 17.32
N GLN A 112 1.39 -3.61 16.14
CA GLN A 112 -0.06 -3.71 15.97
C GLN A 112 -0.61 -5.14 16.20
N LYS A 113 0.24 -6.08 16.58
CA LYS A 113 -0.10 -7.50 16.78
C LYS A 113 -0.70 -8.16 15.54
N CYS A 114 -0.19 -7.78 14.37
CA CYS A 114 -0.56 -8.42 13.11
C CYS A 114 0.13 -9.78 12.98
N SER A 115 -0.60 -10.76 12.46
CA SER A 115 -0.09 -12.12 12.19
C SER A 115 0.64 -12.20 10.87
N GLN A 116 0.22 -11.41 9.89
CA GLN A 116 0.75 -11.41 8.53
C GLN A 116 0.85 -9.99 7.97
N ILE A 117 1.71 -9.84 6.99
CA ILE A 117 1.71 -8.72 6.06
C ILE A 117 1.24 -9.27 4.72
N VAL A 118 0.24 -8.63 4.13
CA VAL A 118 -0.35 -9.02 2.85
C VAL A 118 -0.29 -7.86 1.86
N SER A 119 -0.20 -8.16 0.59
CA SER A 119 -0.18 -7.15 -0.47
C SER A 119 -0.81 -7.70 -1.74
N TYR A 120 -1.43 -6.81 -2.52
CA TYR A 120 -1.87 -7.09 -3.89
C TYR A 120 -0.94 -6.40 -4.86
N THR A 121 -0.27 -7.14 -5.72
CA THR A 121 0.61 -6.56 -6.73
C THR A 121 0.60 -7.40 -8.00
N SER A 122 0.59 -6.73 -9.14
CA SER A 122 0.79 -7.33 -10.46
C SER A 122 2.22 -7.15 -10.98
N GLU A 123 3.08 -6.47 -10.22
CA GLU A 123 4.45 -6.17 -10.62
C GLU A 123 5.36 -7.38 -10.40
N PRO A 124 5.87 -8.05 -11.47
CA PRO A 124 6.69 -9.24 -11.32
C PRO A 124 7.95 -9.02 -10.48
N TYR A 125 8.50 -7.83 -10.53
CA TYR A 125 9.67 -7.45 -9.74
C TYR A 125 9.37 -7.50 -8.23
N LEU A 126 8.23 -6.95 -7.80
CA LEU A 126 7.82 -6.96 -6.40
C LEU A 126 7.50 -8.38 -5.92
N VAL A 127 6.83 -9.18 -6.75
CA VAL A 127 6.55 -10.59 -6.47
C VAL A 127 7.84 -11.37 -6.25
N LYS A 128 8.82 -11.20 -7.14
CA LYS A 128 10.13 -11.86 -7.03
C LYS A 128 10.87 -11.46 -5.75
N LYS A 129 10.83 -10.18 -5.38
CA LYS A 129 11.45 -9.68 -4.15
C LYS A 129 10.76 -10.23 -2.90
N ALA A 130 9.44 -10.22 -2.88
CA ALA A 130 8.66 -10.78 -1.78
C ALA A 130 8.97 -12.27 -1.57
N LYS A 131 9.01 -13.05 -2.65
CA LYS A 131 9.35 -14.47 -2.62
C LYS A 131 10.75 -14.71 -2.05
N ALA A 132 11.74 -13.91 -2.45
CA ALA A 132 13.11 -14.01 -1.93
C ALA A 132 13.18 -13.71 -0.42
N LEU A 133 12.22 -12.95 0.13
CA LEU A 133 12.09 -12.67 1.56
C LEU A 133 11.19 -13.67 2.30
N GLY A 134 10.77 -14.74 1.64
CA GLY A 134 9.98 -15.81 2.25
C GLY A 134 8.47 -15.66 2.14
N ALA A 135 7.97 -14.72 1.34
CA ALA A 135 6.53 -14.60 1.10
C ALA A 135 5.99 -15.78 0.30
N ASN A 136 4.77 -16.19 0.62
CA ASN A 136 4.01 -17.12 -0.20
C ASN A 136 3.36 -16.37 -1.36
N THR A 137 3.75 -16.71 -2.59
CA THR A 137 3.29 -16.07 -3.82
C THR A 137 2.42 -17.01 -4.69
N ASP A 138 1.92 -18.10 -4.11
CA ASP A 138 1.14 -19.12 -4.83
C ASP A 138 -0.33 -18.72 -5.04
N PHE A 139 -0.75 -17.60 -4.48
CA PHE A 139 -2.11 -17.10 -4.59
C PHE A 139 -2.28 -16.22 -5.83
N THR A 140 -3.47 -16.34 -6.46
CA THR A 140 -3.89 -15.49 -7.57
C THR A 140 -5.12 -14.71 -7.16
N PHE A 141 -5.08 -13.39 -7.37
CA PHE A 141 -6.24 -12.51 -7.21
C PHE A 141 -7.11 -12.59 -8.48
N VAL A 142 -8.38 -12.99 -8.32
CA VAL A 142 -9.30 -13.19 -9.44
C VAL A 142 -10.53 -12.30 -9.25
N PRO A 143 -10.54 -11.07 -9.79
CA PRO A 143 -11.70 -10.19 -9.72
C PRO A 143 -12.70 -10.50 -10.83
N PHE A 144 -13.99 -10.47 -10.50
CA PHE A 144 -15.08 -10.49 -11.45
C PHE A 144 -15.87 -9.19 -11.35
N ASN A 145 -16.08 -8.53 -12.46
CA ASN A 145 -17.09 -7.47 -12.52
C ASN A 145 -18.46 -8.12 -12.50
N VAL A 146 -19.27 -7.83 -11.50
CA VAL A 146 -20.57 -8.49 -11.30
C VAL A 146 -21.51 -8.28 -12.46
N ALA A 147 -21.59 -7.06 -13.02
CA ALA A 147 -22.45 -6.78 -14.15
C ALA A 147 -22.07 -7.58 -15.41
N ASP A 148 -20.75 -7.71 -15.65
CA ASP A 148 -20.24 -8.46 -16.81
C ASP A 148 -20.46 -9.96 -16.67
N VAL A 149 -20.24 -10.50 -15.46
CA VAL A 149 -20.50 -11.91 -15.18
C VAL A 149 -21.97 -12.24 -15.31
N CYS A 150 -22.87 -11.38 -14.82
CA CYS A 150 -24.32 -11.57 -14.98
C CYS A 150 -24.72 -11.65 -16.45
N LYS A 151 -24.16 -10.82 -17.32
CA LYS A 151 -24.39 -10.87 -18.77
C LYS A 151 -23.89 -12.18 -19.39
N THR A 152 -22.66 -12.60 -18.98
CA THR A 152 -22.09 -13.85 -19.51
C THR A 152 -22.91 -15.07 -19.10
N VAL A 153 -23.31 -15.15 -17.83
CA VAL A 153 -24.11 -16.27 -17.32
C VAL A 153 -25.51 -16.30 -17.95
N ALA A 154 -26.13 -15.15 -18.18
CA ALA A 154 -27.42 -15.08 -18.82
C ALA A 154 -27.41 -15.61 -20.29
N ASN A 155 -26.24 -15.64 -20.94
CA ASN A 155 -26.05 -16.13 -22.31
C ASN A 155 -25.61 -17.60 -22.38
N LEU A 156 -25.42 -18.24 -21.25
CA LEU A 156 -25.14 -19.70 -21.18
C LEU A 156 -26.42 -20.52 -21.28
#